data_9c45e25cbc930f90abe0ae6bfc4e7b74
#
_entry.id   9c45e25cbc930f90abe0ae6bfc4e7b74
#
_cell.length_a   1.000
_cell.length_b   1.000
_cell.length_c   1.000
_cell.angle_alpha   90.00
_cell.angle_beta   90.00
_cell.angle_gamma   90.00
#
_symmetry.space_group_name_H-M   'P 1'
#
loop_
_entity.id
_entity.type
_entity.pdbx_description
1 polymer ?
#
loop_
_entity_poly.entity_id
_entity_poly.type
_entity_poly.pdbx_seq_one_letter_code
_entity_poly.pdbx_strand_id
1 'polypeptide(L)'
;MRFSLDDQRKTGFLTPSISGDWGSGPDIAAPFYWNITTNADLLLTPEYIQDRGAAATGHYRYLEKQYTGELYLSYLHDDDEYKDDRYSYFIEHKGTISENIQVDLKYNKVSDKDYFSDLSSGISSSSTVYLDRHAKISMKKNGWNLNLNYIGYQVTDKNIVNSDQPYEKLPEITLNKSWNDKRNINYSLNSSFVAFNHISKVDGNRGDIQF
;
A
#
# COMPACT_ATOMS: atom_id res chain seq x y z
N MET A 1 -11.05 7.72 35.66
CA MET A 1 -10.04 7.83 34.61
C MET A 1 -9.21 9.07 34.86
N ARG A 2 -7.87 8.99 34.80
CA ARG A 2 -7.00 10.16 34.82
C ARG A 2 -6.56 10.41 33.37
N PHE A 3 -6.96 11.54 32.81
CA PHE A 3 -6.44 12.00 31.53
C PHE A 3 -5.14 12.77 31.78
N SER A 4 -4.09 12.42 31.05
CA SER A 4 -2.85 13.18 31.07
C SER A 4 -3.03 14.43 30.21
N LEU A 5 -2.70 15.59 30.75
CA LEU A 5 -2.70 16.87 30.04
C LEU A 5 -1.35 17.16 29.34
N ASP A 6 -0.43 16.20 29.34
CA ASP A 6 0.85 16.33 28.66
C ASP A 6 0.69 16.04 27.16
N ASP A 7 1.35 16.83 26.32
CA ASP A 7 1.42 16.63 24.86
C ASP A 7 2.25 15.40 24.42
N GLN A 8 2.70 14.58 25.38
CA GLN A 8 3.48 13.37 25.10
C GLN A 8 2.59 12.20 24.74
N ARG A 9 2.91 11.50 23.65
CA ARG A 9 2.29 10.24 23.29
C ARG A 9 2.56 9.19 24.35
N LYS A 10 1.52 8.58 24.90
CA LYS A 10 1.62 7.55 25.96
C LYS A 10 1.04 6.23 25.47
N THR A 11 1.76 5.15 25.75
CA THR A 11 1.28 3.78 25.54
C THR A 11 0.10 3.48 26.48
N GLY A 12 -0.95 2.87 25.93
CA GLY A 12 -2.11 2.43 26.73
C GLY A 12 -3.33 2.09 25.89
N PHE A 13 -4.31 1.56 26.56
CA PHE A 13 -5.63 1.33 25.95
C PHE A 13 -6.33 2.66 25.66
N LEU A 14 -6.89 2.75 24.46
CA LEU A 14 -7.80 3.83 24.09
C LEU A 14 -9.22 3.48 24.53
N THR A 15 -10.15 4.40 24.34
CA THR A 15 -11.56 4.14 24.66
C THR A 15 -12.10 3.02 23.77
N PRO A 16 -12.57 1.92 24.34
CA PRO A 16 -13.23 0.88 23.56
C PRO A 16 -14.45 1.45 22.83
N SER A 17 -14.71 0.94 21.64
CA SER A 17 -15.93 1.24 20.88
C SER A 17 -16.87 0.04 20.92
N ILE A 18 -18.16 0.35 21.01
CA ILE A 18 -19.24 -0.61 20.87
C ILE A 18 -20.17 -0.01 19.82
N SER A 19 -20.31 -0.70 18.71
CA SER A 19 -21.22 -0.35 17.60
C SER A 19 -22.09 -1.55 17.27
N GLY A 20 -23.14 -1.36 16.49
CA GLY A 20 -24.06 -2.43 16.07
C GLY A 20 -25.50 -2.01 16.11
N ASP A 21 -26.35 -2.73 15.38
CA ASP A 21 -27.79 -2.52 15.32
C ASP A 21 -28.54 -3.37 16.35
N TRP A 22 -29.69 -2.90 16.81
CA TRP A 22 -30.53 -3.56 17.80
C TRP A 22 -30.99 -5.00 17.46
N GLY A 23 -30.72 -5.45 16.22
CA GLY A 23 -31.12 -6.78 15.72
C GLY A 23 -29.98 -7.75 15.52
N SER A 24 -28.74 -7.26 15.34
CA SER A 24 -27.58 -8.08 14.96
C SER A 24 -26.56 -8.28 16.09
N GLY A 25 -26.69 -7.57 17.21
CA GLY A 25 -25.74 -7.60 18.32
C GLY A 25 -24.57 -6.59 18.15
N PRO A 26 -23.68 -6.46 19.13
CA PRO A 26 -22.65 -5.43 19.14
C PRO A 26 -21.36 -5.87 18.48
N ASP A 27 -20.79 -4.99 17.65
CA ASP A 27 -19.36 -5.00 17.34
C ASP A 27 -18.59 -4.37 18.50
N ILE A 28 -17.55 -5.01 18.96
CA ILE A 28 -16.74 -4.55 20.09
C ILE A 28 -15.28 -4.44 19.65
N ALA A 29 -14.68 -3.26 19.82
CA ALA A 29 -13.26 -3.06 19.56
C ALA A 29 -12.56 -2.44 20.78
N ALA A 30 -11.35 -2.92 21.08
CA ALA A 30 -10.53 -2.48 22.21
C ALA A 30 -9.13 -2.03 21.74
N PRO A 31 -8.99 -0.79 21.22
CA PRO A 31 -7.73 -0.33 20.67
C PRO A 31 -6.66 -0.16 21.75
N PHE A 32 -5.45 -0.63 21.47
CA PHE A 32 -4.26 -0.42 22.27
C PHE A 32 -3.22 0.36 21.45
N TYR A 33 -2.87 1.54 21.93
CA TYR A 33 -1.83 2.37 21.34
C TYR A 33 -0.48 2.09 21.99
N TRP A 34 0.50 1.72 21.20
CA TRP A 34 1.88 1.50 21.64
C TRP A 34 2.80 2.55 21.02
N ASN A 35 3.29 3.48 21.87
CA ASN A 35 4.35 4.41 21.53
C ASN A 35 5.70 3.68 21.64
N ILE A 36 6.16 3.09 20.51
CA ILE A 36 7.37 2.26 20.47
C ILE A 36 8.61 3.15 20.65
N THR A 37 8.68 4.23 19.86
CA THR A 37 9.72 5.26 19.94
C THR A 37 9.12 6.64 19.65
N THR A 38 9.92 7.69 19.72
CA THR A 38 9.48 9.05 19.33
C THR A 38 9.04 9.12 17.88
N ASN A 39 9.55 8.23 17.04
CA ASN A 39 9.36 8.22 15.57
C ASN A 39 8.56 7.04 15.07
N ALA A 40 8.12 6.13 15.94
CA ALA A 40 7.35 4.95 15.54
C ALA A 40 6.28 4.61 16.57
N ASP A 41 5.10 4.28 16.06
CA ASP A 41 3.96 3.83 16.87
C ASP A 41 3.22 2.66 16.22
N LEU A 42 2.46 1.95 17.04
CA LEU A 42 1.57 0.87 16.62
C LEU A 42 0.22 1.05 17.32
N LEU A 43 -0.84 1.06 16.53
CA LEU A 43 -2.19 0.88 17.01
C LEU A 43 -2.62 -0.56 16.74
N LEU A 44 -2.87 -1.33 17.79
CA LEU A 44 -3.38 -2.69 17.71
C LEU A 44 -4.83 -2.69 18.20
N THR A 45 -5.76 -3.17 17.38
CA THR A 45 -7.19 -3.19 17.70
C THR A 45 -7.72 -4.61 17.57
N PRO A 46 -7.74 -5.41 18.64
CA PRO A 46 -8.56 -6.60 18.67
C PRO A 46 -10.04 -6.19 18.67
N GLU A 47 -10.83 -6.92 17.90
CA GLU A 47 -12.27 -6.67 17.76
C GLU A 47 -13.04 -7.97 17.63
N TYR A 48 -14.31 -7.91 17.99
CA TYR A 48 -15.28 -8.94 17.72
C TYR A 48 -16.38 -8.33 16.86
N ILE A 49 -16.55 -8.89 15.66
CA ILE A 49 -17.58 -8.46 14.71
C ILE A 49 -18.72 -9.43 14.80
N GLN A 50 -19.91 -8.89 15.10
CA GLN A 50 -21.12 -9.69 15.22
C GLN A 50 -21.38 -10.49 13.94
N ASP A 51 -21.79 -11.77 14.11
CA ASP A 51 -22.07 -12.73 13.04
C ASP A 51 -20.87 -13.07 12.11
N ARG A 52 -19.65 -12.51 12.37
CA ARG A 52 -18.45 -12.79 11.62
C ARG A 52 -17.33 -13.39 12.46
N GLY A 53 -17.17 -12.97 13.71
CA GLY A 53 -16.20 -13.57 14.62
C GLY A 53 -15.07 -12.64 15.06
N ALA A 54 -13.95 -13.23 15.46
CA ALA A 54 -12.83 -12.51 16.03
C ALA A 54 -11.90 -11.96 14.94
N ALA A 55 -11.60 -10.67 15.05
CA ALA A 55 -10.71 -9.96 14.15
C ALA A 55 -9.64 -9.18 14.93
N ALA A 56 -8.60 -8.79 14.24
CA ALA A 56 -7.60 -7.86 14.76
C ALA A 56 -7.06 -6.98 13.64
N THR A 57 -6.90 -5.69 13.94
CA THR A 57 -6.19 -4.76 13.05
C THR A 57 -4.92 -4.24 13.72
N GLY A 58 -3.89 -4.01 12.90
CA GLY A 58 -2.65 -3.42 13.33
C GLY A 58 -2.24 -2.30 12.38
N HIS A 59 -1.97 -1.11 12.89
CA HIS A 59 -1.47 0.01 12.10
C HIS A 59 -0.13 0.50 12.69
N TYR A 60 0.96 0.09 12.06
CA TYR A 60 2.31 0.50 12.40
C TYR A 60 2.75 1.67 11.51
N ARG A 61 3.31 2.71 12.11
CA ARG A 61 3.80 3.91 11.42
C ARG A 61 5.18 4.27 11.91
N TYR A 62 6.01 4.75 11.00
CA TYR A 62 7.34 5.25 11.34
C TYR A 62 7.74 6.44 10.46
N LEU A 63 8.51 7.35 11.03
CA LEU A 63 9.01 8.54 10.36
C LEU A 63 10.45 8.82 10.81
N GLU A 64 11.39 8.61 9.91
CA GLU A 64 12.81 8.89 10.09
C GLU A 64 13.26 10.02 9.15
N LYS A 65 14.48 10.53 9.34
CA LYS A 65 14.98 11.63 8.52
C LYS A 65 15.03 11.31 7.03
N GLN A 66 15.29 10.07 6.68
CA GLN A 66 15.49 9.62 5.31
C GLN A 66 14.39 8.72 4.79
N TYR A 67 13.49 8.23 5.63
CA TYR A 67 12.43 7.33 5.23
C TYR A 67 11.19 7.45 6.12
N THR A 68 10.06 7.19 5.52
CA THR A 68 8.76 7.10 6.18
C THR A 68 8.01 5.91 5.66
N GLY A 69 7.12 5.38 6.44
CA GLY A 69 6.24 4.33 5.99
C GLY A 69 5.18 3.97 7.00
N GLU A 70 4.24 3.20 6.50
CA GLU A 70 3.16 2.62 7.29
C GLU A 70 2.84 1.22 6.83
N LEU A 71 2.40 0.41 7.77
CA LEU A 71 1.94 -0.95 7.56
C LEU A 71 0.59 -1.10 8.25
N TYR A 72 -0.45 -1.30 7.48
CA TYR A 72 -1.77 -1.68 8.00
C TYR A 72 -2.04 -3.14 7.69
N LEU A 73 -2.43 -3.89 8.71
CA LEU A 73 -2.81 -5.30 8.63
C LEU A 73 -4.20 -5.44 9.24
N SER A 74 -5.06 -6.22 8.60
CA SER A 74 -6.32 -6.69 9.17
C SER A 74 -6.45 -8.19 8.94
N TYR A 75 -6.91 -8.90 9.94
CA TYR A 75 -7.16 -10.32 9.87
C TYR A 75 -8.45 -10.66 10.63
N LEU A 76 -9.35 -11.34 9.97
CA LEU A 76 -10.57 -11.91 10.50
C LEU A 76 -10.47 -13.43 10.36
N HIS A 77 -10.46 -14.11 11.50
CA HIS A 77 -10.32 -15.56 11.54
C HIS A 77 -11.67 -16.23 11.35
N ASP A 78 -11.73 -17.14 10.38
CA ASP A 78 -12.87 -18.02 10.10
C ASP A 78 -14.20 -17.22 10.06
N ASP A 79 -14.27 -16.25 9.14
CA ASP A 79 -15.45 -15.38 8.99
C ASP A 79 -16.73 -16.23 8.86
N ASP A 80 -17.60 -16.17 9.84
CA ASP A 80 -18.82 -16.99 9.93
C ASP A 80 -19.78 -16.80 8.74
N GLU A 81 -19.73 -15.67 8.05
CA GLU A 81 -20.51 -15.43 6.83
C GLU A 81 -19.78 -15.90 5.57
N TYR A 82 -18.46 -15.61 5.46
CA TYR A 82 -17.65 -15.94 4.29
C TYR A 82 -17.15 -17.40 4.31
N LYS A 83 -17.04 -18.01 5.49
CA LYS A 83 -16.59 -19.39 5.74
C LYS A 83 -15.12 -19.64 5.40
N ASP A 84 -14.28 -18.62 5.54
CA ASP A 84 -12.83 -18.69 5.38
C ASP A 84 -12.16 -17.50 6.10
N ASP A 85 -10.84 -17.55 6.25
CA ASP A 85 -10.06 -16.46 6.79
C ASP A 85 -10.05 -15.26 5.82
N ARG A 86 -10.21 -14.05 6.38
CA ARG A 86 -10.15 -12.83 5.57
C ARG A 86 -9.08 -11.89 6.07
N TYR A 87 -8.38 -11.26 5.13
CA TYR A 87 -7.28 -10.37 5.48
C TYR A 87 -7.09 -9.23 4.49
N SER A 88 -6.49 -8.15 4.99
CA SER A 88 -5.93 -7.09 4.16
C SER A 88 -4.57 -6.66 4.66
N TYR A 89 -3.69 -6.25 3.74
CA TYR A 89 -2.48 -5.51 4.06
C TYR A 89 -2.27 -4.36 3.09
N PHE A 90 -1.89 -3.22 3.68
CA PHE A 90 -1.52 -2.01 2.98
C PHE A 90 -0.16 -1.60 3.51
N ILE A 91 0.83 -1.60 2.63
CA ILE A 91 2.22 -1.30 2.96
C ILE A 91 2.64 -0.13 2.10
N GLU A 92 3.10 0.94 2.73
CA GLU A 92 3.74 2.06 2.06
C GLU A 92 5.11 2.33 2.71
N HIS A 93 6.13 2.50 1.87
CA HIS A 93 7.46 2.90 2.29
C HIS A 93 8.05 3.86 1.27
N LYS A 94 8.51 5.01 1.73
CA LYS A 94 9.24 5.98 0.92
C LYS A 94 10.53 6.34 1.63
N GLY A 95 11.63 6.38 0.88
CA GLY A 95 12.89 6.70 1.51
C GLY A 95 14.01 7.03 0.55
N THR A 96 15.09 7.54 1.15
CA THR A 96 16.34 7.85 0.48
C THR A 96 17.42 6.97 1.08
N ILE A 97 17.93 5.99 0.30
CA ILE A 97 19.00 5.07 0.73
C ILE A 97 20.34 5.81 0.76
N SER A 98 20.54 6.72 -0.21
CA SER A 98 21.69 7.60 -0.30
C SER A 98 21.30 8.88 -1.02
N GLU A 99 22.17 9.89 -1.06
CA GLU A 99 21.93 11.15 -1.76
C GLU A 99 21.44 10.98 -3.21
N ASN A 100 21.77 9.84 -3.81
CA ASN A 100 21.47 9.54 -5.21
C ASN A 100 20.42 8.46 -5.43
N ILE A 101 19.93 7.78 -4.37
CA ILE A 101 19.04 6.62 -4.49
C ILE A 101 17.79 6.83 -3.65
N GLN A 102 16.65 6.85 -4.30
CA GLN A 102 15.32 6.92 -3.68
C GLN A 102 14.55 5.63 -3.94
N VAL A 103 13.76 5.24 -2.97
CA VAL A 103 12.87 4.06 -3.02
C VAL A 103 11.44 4.50 -2.70
N ASP A 104 10.48 3.98 -3.47
CA ASP A 104 9.04 4.12 -3.22
C ASP A 104 8.40 2.76 -3.41
N LEU A 105 7.84 2.22 -2.34
CA LEU A 105 7.18 0.92 -2.30
C LEU A 105 5.75 1.09 -1.86
N LYS A 106 4.83 0.51 -2.62
CA LYS A 106 3.42 0.36 -2.24
C LYS A 106 2.98 -1.06 -2.55
N TYR A 107 2.42 -1.74 -1.56
CA TYR A 107 1.89 -3.09 -1.75
C TYR A 107 0.57 -3.23 -1.01
N ASN A 108 -0.50 -3.39 -1.77
CA ASN A 108 -1.85 -3.53 -1.25
C ASN A 108 -2.41 -4.91 -1.64
N LYS A 109 -3.04 -5.59 -0.69
CA LYS A 109 -3.67 -6.87 -0.94
C LYS A 109 -4.86 -7.09 -0.02
N VAL A 110 -5.92 -7.70 -0.55
CA VAL A 110 -7.04 -8.26 0.21
C VAL A 110 -7.21 -9.74 -0.12
N SER A 111 -7.83 -10.48 0.77
CA SER A 111 -8.10 -11.92 0.63
C SER A 111 -8.94 -12.24 -0.61
N ASP A 112 -9.97 -11.46 -0.84
CA ASP A 112 -11.02 -11.72 -1.81
C ASP A 112 -11.62 -10.43 -2.39
N LYS A 113 -12.47 -10.56 -3.39
CA LYS A 113 -13.11 -9.44 -4.08
C LYS A 113 -14.28 -8.81 -3.29
N ASP A 114 -14.81 -9.52 -2.31
CA ASP A 114 -15.91 -9.04 -1.46
C ASP A 114 -15.42 -8.31 -0.22
N TYR A 115 -14.11 -8.34 0.05
CA TYR A 115 -13.52 -7.80 1.25
C TYR A 115 -14.03 -6.38 1.59
N PHE A 116 -14.02 -5.49 0.60
CA PHE A 116 -14.44 -4.11 0.83
C PHE A 116 -15.95 -3.91 0.93
N SER A 117 -16.73 -4.70 0.21
CA SER A 117 -18.19 -4.62 0.30
C SER A 117 -18.71 -5.08 1.66
N ASP A 118 -18.04 -6.06 2.24
CA ASP A 118 -18.51 -6.73 3.46
C ASP A 118 -17.91 -6.14 4.73
N LEU A 119 -16.65 -5.72 4.72
CA LEU A 119 -15.87 -5.37 5.91
C LEU A 119 -15.49 -3.90 5.99
N SER A 120 -15.75 -3.09 4.96
CA SER A 120 -15.41 -1.67 5.04
C SER A 120 -16.60 -0.79 5.33
N SER A 121 -16.48 0.04 6.36
CA SER A 121 -17.51 1.00 6.77
C SER A 121 -17.51 2.31 5.96
N GLY A 122 -16.65 2.45 4.92
CA GLY A 122 -16.46 3.71 4.20
C GLY A 122 -16.78 3.64 2.70
N ILE A 123 -17.48 4.65 2.17
CA ILE A 123 -17.84 4.75 0.75
C ILE A 123 -16.60 4.72 -0.17
N SER A 124 -15.48 5.27 0.26
CA SER A 124 -14.23 5.31 -0.54
C SER A 124 -13.58 3.94 -0.69
N SER A 125 -13.73 3.05 0.27
CA SER A 125 -13.16 1.69 0.23
C SER A 125 -14.05 0.74 -0.57
N SER A 126 -15.36 0.88 -0.49
CA SER A 126 -16.30 0.02 -1.24
C SER A 126 -16.28 0.26 -2.75
N SER A 127 -15.76 1.39 -3.23
CA SER A 127 -15.62 1.71 -4.66
C SER A 127 -14.23 1.44 -5.25
N THR A 128 -13.34 0.84 -4.50
CA THR A 128 -11.98 0.54 -4.96
C THR A 128 -12.00 -0.63 -5.95
N VAL A 129 -11.71 -0.34 -7.21
CA VAL A 129 -11.70 -1.32 -8.31
C VAL A 129 -10.35 -2.02 -8.43
N TYR A 130 -9.26 -1.28 -8.16
CA TYR A 130 -7.89 -1.75 -8.27
C TYR A 130 -7.10 -1.40 -7.01
N LEU A 131 -6.36 -2.36 -6.48
CA LEU A 131 -5.36 -2.14 -5.45
C LEU A 131 -3.98 -2.05 -6.10
N ASP A 132 -3.40 -0.87 -6.05
CA ASP A 132 -2.09 -0.61 -6.65
C ASP A 132 -0.99 -1.37 -5.92
N ARG A 133 -0.03 -1.84 -6.72
CA ARG A 133 1.24 -2.38 -6.25
C ARG A 133 2.35 -1.78 -7.08
N HIS A 134 3.31 -1.15 -6.43
CA HIS A 134 4.51 -0.72 -7.13
C HIS A 134 5.74 -0.82 -6.24
N ALA A 135 6.87 -1.06 -6.88
CA ALA A 135 8.18 -0.87 -6.29
C ALA A 135 9.01 -0.04 -7.26
N LYS A 136 9.49 1.12 -6.81
CA LYS A 136 10.27 2.05 -7.62
C LYS A 136 11.59 2.36 -6.96
N ILE A 137 12.67 2.21 -7.72
CA ILE A 137 14.01 2.65 -7.35
C ILE A 137 14.44 3.71 -8.36
N SER A 138 14.75 4.91 -7.88
CA SER A 138 15.23 6.02 -8.69
C SER A 138 16.67 6.34 -8.31
N MET A 139 17.57 6.35 -9.30
CA MET A 139 18.99 6.64 -9.11
C MET A 139 19.36 7.84 -9.96
N LYS A 140 20.01 8.84 -9.33
CA LYS A 140 20.49 10.06 -10.01
C LYS A 140 21.97 10.24 -9.74
N LYS A 141 22.80 10.22 -10.78
CA LYS A 141 24.26 10.44 -10.66
C LYS A 141 24.84 11.00 -11.93
N ASN A 142 25.61 12.08 -11.83
CA ASN A 142 26.36 12.67 -12.94
C ASN A 142 25.48 12.95 -14.19
N GLY A 143 24.28 13.48 -13.99
CA GLY A 143 23.31 13.77 -15.06
C GLY A 143 22.54 12.54 -15.58
N TRP A 144 22.87 11.35 -15.14
CA TRP A 144 22.09 10.16 -15.40
C TRP A 144 20.90 10.04 -14.44
N ASN A 145 19.76 9.64 -14.98
CA ASN A 145 18.56 9.26 -14.26
C ASN A 145 18.18 7.83 -14.65
N LEU A 146 18.29 6.89 -13.74
CA LEU A 146 17.81 5.52 -13.91
C LEU A 146 16.60 5.31 -13.01
N ASN A 147 15.47 4.83 -13.55
CA ASN A 147 14.36 4.34 -12.76
C ASN A 147 14.11 2.87 -13.10
N LEU A 148 13.93 2.09 -12.05
CA LEU A 148 13.49 0.70 -12.11
C LEU A 148 12.12 0.64 -11.43
N ASN A 149 11.11 0.21 -12.16
CA ASN A 149 9.74 0.13 -11.64
C ASN A 149 9.20 -1.29 -11.82
N TYR A 150 8.48 -1.74 -10.81
CA TYR A 150 7.45 -2.77 -10.90
C TYR A 150 6.09 -2.10 -10.73
N ILE A 151 5.13 -2.41 -11.57
CA ILE A 151 3.75 -1.92 -11.46
C ILE A 151 2.81 -3.10 -11.66
N GLY A 152 2.01 -3.38 -10.65
CA GLY A 152 1.00 -4.42 -10.66
C GLY A 152 -0.28 -4.00 -9.95
N TYR A 153 -1.30 -4.84 -10.00
CA TYR A 153 -2.61 -4.56 -9.44
C TYR A 153 -3.25 -5.82 -8.88
N GLN A 154 -4.09 -5.65 -7.87
CA GLN A 154 -5.12 -6.63 -7.56
C GLN A 154 -6.48 -6.05 -7.94
N VAL A 155 -7.23 -6.77 -8.77
CA VAL A 155 -8.59 -6.38 -9.15
C VAL A 155 -9.55 -6.85 -8.08
N THR A 156 -10.34 -5.93 -7.53
CA THR A 156 -11.32 -6.18 -6.47
C THR A 156 -12.76 -6.11 -6.96
N ASP A 157 -13.00 -5.58 -8.16
CA ASP A 157 -14.32 -5.59 -8.77
C ASP A 157 -14.61 -6.93 -9.46
N LYS A 158 -15.72 -7.57 -9.09
CA LYS A 158 -16.17 -8.85 -9.67
C LYS A 158 -16.60 -8.74 -11.13
N ASN A 159 -17.04 -7.55 -11.57
CA ASN A 159 -17.52 -7.33 -12.92
C ASN A 159 -16.35 -7.24 -13.93
N ILE A 160 -15.13 -7.04 -13.46
CA ILE A 160 -13.96 -6.99 -14.33
C ILE A 160 -13.50 -8.42 -14.63
N VAL A 161 -13.70 -8.84 -15.87
CA VAL A 161 -13.20 -10.12 -16.38
C VAL A 161 -11.69 -10.06 -16.64
N ASN A 162 -11.04 -11.20 -16.68
CA ASN A 162 -9.58 -11.29 -16.81
C ASN A 162 -9.04 -10.59 -18.08
N SER A 163 -9.81 -10.58 -19.18
CA SER A 163 -9.42 -9.88 -20.40
C SER A 163 -9.37 -8.36 -20.29
N ASP A 164 -10.09 -7.77 -19.33
CA ASP A 164 -10.23 -6.33 -19.19
C ASP A 164 -9.33 -5.77 -18.07
N GLN A 165 -8.57 -6.65 -17.42
CA GLN A 165 -7.58 -6.24 -16.44
C GLN A 165 -6.42 -5.46 -17.10
N PRO A 166 -5.79 -4.51 -16.41
CA PRO A 166 -4.63 -3.81 -16.94
C PRO A 166 -3.41 -4.74 -17.01
N TYR A 167 -2.49 -4.44 -17.92
CA TYR A 167 -1.19 -5.09 -17.95
C TYR A 167 -0.35 -4.71 -16.74
N GLU A 168 0.29 -5.69 -16.14
CA GLU A 168 1.39 -5.44 -15.22
C GLU A 168 2.66 -5.07 -16.01
N LYS A 169 3.51 -4.27 -15.41
CA LYS A 169 4.81 -3.90 -15.96
C LYS A 169 5.92 -4.42 -15.05
N LEU A 170 6.66 -5.41 -15.53
CA LEU A 170 7.67 -6.10 -14.72
C LEU A 170 8.83 -6.63 -15.57
N PRO A 171 9.95 -5.92 -15.65
CA PRO A 171 10.22 -4.56 -15.16
C PRO A 171 9.80 -3.45 -16.13
N GLU A 172 9.71 -2.22 -15.64
CA GLU A 172 9.78 -1.01 -16.43
C GLU A 172 11.09 -0.29 -16.07
N ILE A 173 11.96 -0.10 -17.05
CA ILE A 173 13.27 0.53 -16.87
C ILE A 173 13.31 1.79 -17.71
N THR A 174 13.67 2.94 -17.12
CA THR A 174 13.91 4.17 -17.86
C THR A 174 15.30 4.70 -17.54
N LEU A 175 16.04 5.06 -18.56
CA LEU A 175 17.37 5.66 -18.45
C LEU A 175 17.40 6.96 -19.25
N ASN A 176 17.64 8.07 -18.56
CA ASN A 176 17.68 9.38 -19.17
C ASN A 176 19.00 10.08 -18.84
N LYS A 177 19.49 10.85 -19.77
CA LYS A 177 20.64 11.74 -19.57
C LYS A 177 20.47 13.00 -20.38
N SER A 178 20.82 14.15 -19.78
CA SER A 178 20.95 15.43 -20.48
C SER A 178 22.32 16.01 -20.23
N TRP A 179 22.95 16.57 -21.25
CA TRP A 179 24.25 17.23 -21.13
C TRP A 179 24.40 18.33 -22.18
N ASN A 180 25.23 19.29 -21.89
CA ASN A 180 25.60 20.38 -22.81
C ASN A 180 27.02 20.17 -23.30
N ASP A 181 27.29 20.49 -24.56
CA ASP A 181 28.63 20.56 -25.08
C ASP A 181 29.23 21.96 -24.82
N LYS A 182 30.51 22.11 -25.21
CA LYS A 182 31.24 23.39 -25.10
C LYS A 182 30.67 24.52 -25.97
N ARG A 183 29.77 24.22 -26.89
CA ARG A 183 29.10 25.14 -27.80
C ARG A 183 27.70 25.53 -27.33
N ASN A 184 27.34 25.16 -26.09
CA ASN A 184 26.00 25.33 -25.52
C ASN A 184 24.87 24.58 -26.27
N ILE A 185 25.21 23.49 -26.97
CA ILE A 185 24.23 22.63 -27.58
C ILE A 185 23.77 21.61 -26.51
N ASN A 186 22.45 21.52 -26.31
CA ASN A 186 21.86 20.59 -25.39
C ASN A 186 21.59 19.25 -26.08
N TYR A 187 22.08 18.18 -25.49
CA TYR A 187 21.81 16.82 -25.91
C TYR A 187 20.96 16.12 -24.85
N SER A 188 20.05 15.26 -25.28
CA SER A 188 19.28 14.40 -24.40
C SER A 188 19.18 12.99 -24.94
N LEU A 189 19.39 12.02 -24.08
CA LEU A 189 19.15 10.61 -24.36
C LEU A 189 18.00 10.17 -23.46
N ASN A 190 16.95 9.61 -24.06
CA ASN A 190 15.85 8.97 -23.34
C ASN A 190 15.72 7.54 -23.83
N SER A 191 15.76 6.59 -22.91
CA SER A 191 15.64 5.17 -23.22
C SER A 191 14.64 4.53 -22.25
N SER A 192 13.79 3.68 -22.77
CA SER A 192 12.86 2.91 -21.96
C SER A 192 12.79 1.46 -22.42
N PHE A 193 12.61 0.56 -21.45
CA PHE A 193 12.28 -0.83 -21.67
C PHE A 193 11.15 -1.23 -20.74
N VAL A 194 10.14 -1.89 -21.28
CA VAL A 194 8.98 -2.36 -20.50
C VAL A 194 8.68 -3.79 -20.91
N ALA A 195 8.61 -4.68 -19.93
CA ALA A 195 8.02 -6.00 -20.09
C ALA A 195 6.58 -5.97 -19.55
N PHE A 196 5.64 -6.35 -20.40
CA PHE A 196 4.21 -6.40 -20.07
C PHE A 196 3.79 -7.84 -19.82
N ASN A 197 3.14 -8.06 -18.68
CA ASN A 197 2.53 -9.33 -18.32
C ASN A 197 1.03 -9.15 -18.14
N HIS A 198 0.24 -10.13 -18.61
CA HIS A 198 -1.22 -10.09 -18.51
C HIS A 198 -1.80 -11.46 -18.20
N ILE A 199 -2.75 -11.49 -17.28
CA ILE A 199 -3.34 -12.75 -16.77
C ILE A 199 -4.00 -13.63 -17.86
N SER A 200 -4.44 -13.02 -18.98
CA SER A 200 -5.17 -13.73 -20.05
C SER A 200 -4.85 -13.28 -21.48
N LYS A 201 -4.06 -12.20 -21.66
CA LYS A 201 -3.62 -11.71 -22.96
C LYS A 201 -2.16 -12.07 -23.21
N VAL A 202 -1.69 -11.80 -24.41
CA VAL A 202 -0.30 -12.06 -24.81
C VAL A 202 0.65 -11.12 -24.10
N ASP A 203 1.68 -11.65 -23.48
CA ASP A 203 2.79 -10.90 -22.91
C ASP A 203 3.65 -10.29 -24.01
N GLY A 204 4.34 -9.22 -23.70
CA GLY A 204 5.18 -8.57 -24.69
C GLY A 204 6.20 -7.61 -24.08
N ASN A 205 7.20 -7.27 -24.88
CA ASN A 205 8.24 -6.32 -24.50
C ASN A 205 8.25 -5.11 -25.45
N ARG A 206 8.52 -3.93 -24.93
CA ARG A 206 8.70 -2.71 -25.70
C ARG A 206 9.98 -2.00 -25.29
N GLY A 207 10.83 -1.71 -26.25
CA GLY A 207 12.00 -0.85 -26.09
C GLY A 207 11.85 0.42 -26.92
N ASP A 208 12.30 1.55 -26.41
CA ASP A 208 12.34 2.85 -27.08
C ASP A 208 13.65 3.57 -26.76
N ILE A 209 14.27 4.20 -27.76
CA ILE A 209 15.47 5.03 -27.62
C ILE A 209 15.28 6.29 -28.45
N GLN A 210 15.38 7.44 -27.82
CA GLN A 210 15.30 8.77 -28.43
C GLN A 210 16.56 9.56 -28.12
N PHE A 211 17.07 10.23 -29.14
CA PHE A 211 18.27 11.05 -29.06
C PHE A 211 17.96 12.51 -29.37
#